data_ea3c8e14e6de11cfc82600744d4d4b99
#
_entry.id   ea3c8e14e6de11cfc82600744d4d4b99
#
_cell.length_a   1.000
_cell.length_b   1.000
_cell.length_c   1.000
_cell.angle_alpha   90.00
_cell.angle_beta   90.00
_cell.angle_gamma   90.00
#
_symmetry.space_group_name_H-M   'P 1'
#
loop_
_entity.id
_entity.type
_entity.pdbx_description
1 polymer ?
#
loop_
_entity_poly.entity_id
_entity_poly.type
_entity_poly.pdbx_seq_one_letter_code
_entity_poly.pdbx_strand_id
1 'polypeptide(L)'
;MRKITRRSFLTAAVACGAAAALSACGGSASSTASSAASSAAASSVASAADGASYTIGICQLVEHAALDAATQGFEDALTAEFGDGVTFDFQNVQNDSATCATIANGFVSANVDLIMANATPALQAAQAATNEIPILGT
;
A
#
# COMPACT_ATOMS: atom_id res chain seq x y z
N MET A 1 -9.47 37.36 -12.79
CA MET A 1 -9.08 36.10 -12.15
C MET A 1 -10.14 35.07 -12.43
N ARG A 2 -9.88 34.14 -13.36
CA ARG A 2 -10.86 33.11 -13.77
C ARG A 2 -10.60 31.84 -12.97
N LYS A 3 -11.58 31.42 -12.20
CA LYS A 3 -11.56 30.13 -11.48
C LYS A 3 -11.75 28.99 -12.47
N ILE A 4 -10.73 28.18 -12.67
CA ILE A 4 -10.78 27.00 -13.53
C ILE A 4 -11.38 25.86 -12.70
N THR A 5 -12.60 25.48 -13.04
CA THR A 5 -13.34 24.40 -12.40
C THR A 5 -12.85 23.07 -12.95
N ARG A 6 -12.40 22.18 -12.06
CA ARG A 6 -11.83 20.85 -12.35
C ARG A 6 -12.82 19.79 -12.88
N ARG A 7 -13.93 20.21 -13.49
CA ARG A 7 -15.00 19.29 -13.91
C ARG A 7 -15.11 19.04 -15.42
N SER A 8 -14.12 19.40 -16.23
CA SER A 8 -14.26 19.36 -17.70
C SER A 8 -13.33 18.38 -18.43
N PHE A 9 -12.84 17.33 -17.80
CA PHE A 9 -11.99 16.33 -18.48
C PHE A 9 -12.60 14.94 -18.62
N LEU A 10 -13.90 14.80 -18.50
CA LEU A 10 -14.57 13.53 -18.70
C LEU A 10 -15.58 13.63 -19.85
N THR A 11 -15.10 13.77 -21.08
CA THR A 11 -15.88 13.39 -22.28
C THR A 11 -14.97 13.37 -23.51
N ALA A 12 -14.40 12.23 -23.83
CA ALA A 12 -14.08 11.82 -25.21
C ALA A 12 -13.93 10.31 -25.23
N ALA A 13 -15.06 9.62 -25.25
CA ALA A 13 -15.16 8.29 -25.78
C ALA A 13 -15.23 8.42 -27.30
N VAL A 14 -14.36 7.77 -28.03
CA VAL A 14 -14.60 7.42 -29.43
C VAL A 14 -14.10 6.01 -29.68
N ALA A 15 -15.08 5.21 -30.02
CA ALA A 15 -15.00 3.92 -30.63
C ALA A 15 -14.40 4.01 -32.04
N CYS A 16 -13.66 3.00 -32.42
CA CYS A 16 -13.50 2.44 -33.77
C CYS A 16 -12.49 1.31 -33.59
N GLY A 17 -12.75 0.07 -33.92
CA GLY A 17 -13.39 -0.46 -35.08
C GLY A 17 -12.52 -1.59 -35.60
N ALA A 18 -13.09 -2.76 -35.69
CA ALA A 18 -12.80 -4.01 -36.26
C ALA A 18 -11.75 -4.07 -37.41
N ALA A 19 -11.02 -5.17 -37.47
CA ALA A 19 -10.85 -6.15 -38.55
C ALA A 19 -9.51 -6.85 -38.41
N ALA A 20 -9.47 -8.13 -38.10
CA ALA A 20 -9.58 -9.30 -38.95
C ALA A 20 -8.33 -9.57 -39.83
N ALA A 21 -7.90 -10.79 -39.71
CA ALA A 21 -7.35 -11.73 -40.66
C ALA A 21 -5.92 -12.20 -40.37
N LEU A 22 -5.80 -13.45 -39.86
CA LEU A 22 -5.44 -14.67 -40.63
C LEU A 22 -4.08 -14.63 -41.34
N SER A 23 -3.17 -15.43 -40.88
CA SER A 23 -2.41 -16.45 -41.60
C SER A 23 -1.27 -16.92 -40.75
N ALA A 24 -1.26 -18.09 -40.25
CA ALA A 24 -0.92 -19.37 -40.79
C ALA A 24 0.58 -19.59 -41.01
N CYS A 25 1.00 -20.70 -40.42
CA CYS A 25 2.09 -21.58 -40.81
C CYS A 25 3.48 -21.34 -40.20
N GLY A 26 3.86 -22.26 -39.37
CA GLY A 26 4.90 -23.19 -39.67
C GLY A 26 6.21 -22.98 -38.93
N GLY A 27 6.58 -23.93 -38.08
CA GLY A 27 7.97 -24.09 -37.68
C GLY A 27 8.16 -24.54 -36.24
N SER A 28 8.35 -25.83 -36.09
CA SER A 28 8.79 -26.49 -34.87
C SER A 28 10.11 -25.96 -34.36
N ALA A 29 10.17 -25.63 -33.06
CA ALA A 29 11.34 -25.93 -32.22
C ALA A 29 10.97 -25.79 -30.76
N SER A 30 11.16 -26.88 -30.04
CA SER A 30 11.12 -27.02 -28.60
C SER A 30 11.94 -25.97 -27.88
N SER A 31 11.33 -25.31 -26.92
CA SER A 31 11.98 -24.98 -25.67
C SER A 31 10.90 -24.65 -24.63
N THR A 32 10.80 -25.53 -23.69
CA THR A 32 10.07 -25.42 -22.42
C THR A 32 10.47 -24.17 -21.68
N ALA A 33 9.60 -23.17 -21.68
CA ALA A 33 9.64 -22.11 -20.71
C ALA A 33 8.33 -22.19 -19.93
N SER A 34 8.39 -22.74 -18.73
CA SER A 34 7.32 -22.73 -17.76
C SER A 34 7.03 -21.31 -17.38
N SER A 35 6.07 -20.70 -18.01
CA SER A 35 5.44 -19.48 -17.50
C SER A 35 4.54 -19.88 -16.35
N ALA A 36 5.06 -19.76 -15.13
CA ALA A 36 4.23 -19.74 -13.95
C ALA A 36 3.37 -18.48 -14.01
N ALA A 37 2.14 -18.66 -14.46
CA ALA A 37 1.11 -17.66 -14.26
C ALA A 37 0.85 -17.58 -12.74
N SER A 38 1.42 -16.58 -12.10
CA SER A 38 1.00 -16.16 -10.78
C SER A 38 -0.43 -15.66 -10.91
N SER A 39 -1.37 -16.53 -10.64
CA SER A 39 -2.73 -16.15 -10.30
C SER A 39 -2.64 -15.33 -9.03
N ALA A 40 -2.68 -14.02 -9.16
CA ALA A 40 -3.02 -13.15 -8.04
C ALA A 40 -4.44 -13.54 -7.63
N ALA A 41 -4.53 -14.36 -6.62
CA ALA A 41 -5.76 -14.54 -5.88
C ALA A 41 -6.03 -13.18 -5.22
N ALA A 42 -6.89 -12.41 -5.84
CA ALA A 42 -7.55 -11.32 -5.14
C ALA A 42 -8.38 -11.97 -4.04
N SER A 43 -7.79 -12.10 -2.87
CA SER A 43 -8.55 -12.33 -1.66
C SER A 43 -9.40 -11.09 -1.47
N SER A 44 -10.66 -11.18 -1.85
CA SER A 44 -11.67 -10.27 -1.35
C SER A 44 -11.73 -10.47 0.15
N VAL A 45 -10.97 -9.67 0.89
CA VAL A 45 -11.21 -9.48 2.31
C VAL A 45 -12.59 -8.85 2.42
N ALA A 46 -13.50 -9.68 2.91
CA ALA A 46 -14.84 -9.23 3.24
C ALA A 46 -14.71 -8.01 4.15
N SER A 47 -15.37 -6.93 3.76
CA SER A 47 -15.69 -5.82 4.66
C SER A 47 -16.21 -6.41 5.96
N ALA A 48 -15.39 -6.32 6.97
CA ALA A 48 -15.75 -6.78 8.27
C ALA A 48 -15.71 -5.61 9.21
N ALA A 49 -16.79 -5.46 9.83
CA ALA A 49 -16.91 -4.99 11.17
C ALA A 49 -17.44 -3.57 11.34
N ASP A 50 -18.73 -3.51 11.35
CA ASP A 50 -19.45 -2.61 12.26
C ASP A 50 -18.82 -2.70 13.67
N GLY A 51 -18.14 -1.63 14.07
CA GLY A 51 -17.74 -1.42 15.46
C GLY A 51 -16.34 -1.89 15.89
N ALA A 52 -15.50 -2.41 15.01
CA ALA A 52 -14.10 -2.66 15.35
C ALA A 52 -13.29 -1.36 15.32
N SER A 53 -12.51 -1.12 16.35
CA SER A 53 -11.55 -0.01 16.42
C SER A 53 -10.15 -0.55 16.23
N TYR A 54 -9.42 0.00 15.27
CA TYR A 54 -8.05 -0.39 14.95
C TYR A 54 -7.08 0.73 15.27
N THR A 55 -5.94 0.37 15.83
CA THR A 55 -4.83 1.30 16.07
C THR A 55 -3.67 0.93 15.16
N ILE A 56 -3.24 1.86 14.33
CA ILE A 56 -2.18 1.67 13.33
C ILE A 56 -0.97 2.49 13.72
N GLY A 57 0.16 1.83 13.96
CA GLY A 57 1.43 2.51 14.18
C GLY A 57 2.13 2.82 12.85
N ILE A 58 2.53 4.06 12.62
CA ILE A 58 3.25 4.48 11.42
C ILE A 58 4.63 4.98 11.80
N CYS A 59 5.67 4.27 11.36
CA CYS A 59 7.06 4.66 11.54
C CYS A 59 7.64 5.16 10.22
N GLN A 60 7.81 6.46 10.09
CA GLN A 60 8.40 7.10 8.91
C GLN A 60 9.82 7.55 9.20
N LEU A 61 10.77 7.20 8.32
CA LEU A 61 12.20 7.47 8.53
C LEU A 61 12.53 8.96 8.54
N VAL A 62 11.97 9.72 7.60
CA VAL A 62 12.28 11.14 7.39
C VAL A 62 11.11 11.83 6.67
N GLU A 63 10.99 13.12 6.85
CA GLU A 63 10.09 13.95 6.05
C GLU A 63 10.63 14.08 4.62
N HIS A 64 9.93 13.49 3.68
CA HIS A 64 10.24 13.55 2.26
C HIS A 64 8.96 13.37 1.46
N ALA A 65 8.77 14.21 0.44
CA ALA A 65 7.52 14.26 -0.33
C ALA A 65 7.01 12.90 -0.83
N ALA A 66 7.91 11.96 -1.17
CA ALA A 66 7.51 10.62 -1.60
C ALA A 66 7.05 9.75 -0.44
N LEU A 67 7.69 9.85 0.73
CA LEU A 67 7.31 9.10 1.93
C LEU A 67 6.01 9.67 2.52
N ASP A 68 5.89 10.99 2.54
CA ASP A 68 4.68 11.69 3.00
C ASP A 68 3.47 11.33 2.14
N ALA A 69 3.65 11.28 0.81
CA ALA A 69 2.60 10.85 -0.11
C ALA A 69 2.19 9.38 0.08
N ALA A 70 3.15 8.50 0.37
CA ALA A 70 2.87 7.08 0.65
C ALA A 70 2.11 6.92 1.96
N THR A 71 2.54 7.62 3.02
CA THR A 71 1.85 7.62 4.31
C THR A 71 0.44 8.17 4.19
N GLN A 72 0.27 9.33 3.55
CA GLN A 72 -1.04 9.94 3.35
C GLN A 72 -1.98 9.06 2.53
N GLY A 73 -1.48 8.46 1.44
CA GLY A 73 -2.29 7.54 0.63
C GLY A 73 -2.73 6.30 1.41
N PHE A 74 -1.91 5.81 2.32
CA PHE A 74 -2.24 4.71 3.21
C PHE A 74 -3.32 5.12 4.24
N GLU A 75 -3.16 6.27 4.90
CA GLU A 75 -4.13 6.80 5.85
C GLU A 75 -5.49 7.07 5.18
N ASP A 76 -5.48 7.70 3.99
CA ASP A 76 -6.68 7.98 3.22
C ASP A 76 -7.44 6.71 2.84
N ALA A 77 -6.72 5.66 2.42
CA ALA A 77 -7.32 4.39 2.04
C ALA A 77 -7.96 3.67 3.24
N LEU A 78 -7.30 3.64 4.40
CA LEU A 78 -7.85 3.03 5.60
C LEU A 78 -9.02 3.84 6.17
N THR A 79 -8.93 5.16 6.14
CA THR A 79 -10.03 6.04 6.55
C THR A 79 -11.24 5.88 5.65
N ALA A 80 -11.04 5.69 4.35
CA ALA A 80 -12.14 5.44 3.41
C ALA A 80 -12.85 4.09 3.67
N GLU A 81 -12.11 3.07 4.13
CA GLU A 81 -12.66 1.73 4.39
C GLU A 81 -13.26 1.59 5.80
N PHE A 82 -12.60 2.14 6.82
CA PHE A 82 -12.97 1.95 8.23
C PHE A 82 -13.58 3.20 8.88
N GLY A 83 -13.53 4.36 8.22
CA GLY A 83 -14.06 5.61 8.76
C GLY A 83 -13.42 5.99 10.10
N ASP A 84 -14.27 6.26 11.09
CA ASP A 84 -13.85 6.61 12.46
C ASP A 84 -13.34 5.40 13.28
N GLY A 85 -13.40 4.19 12.70
CA GLY A 85 -12.92 2.96 13.33
C GLY A 85 -11.40 2.78 13.29
N VAL A 86 -10.64 3.68 12.66
CA VAL A 86 -9.18 3.60 12.57
C VAL A 86 -8.52 4.80 13.26
N THR A 87 -7.48 4.53 14.04
CA THR A 87 -6.66 5.56 14.70
C THR A 87 -5.20 5.37 14.28
N PHE A 88 -4.52 6.46 13.95
CA PHE A 88 -3.12 6.43 13.52
C PHE A 88 -2.21 7.01 14.60
N ASP A 89 -1.16 6.28 14.96
CA ASP A 89 -0.02 6.75 15.75
C ASP A 89 1.16 6.96 14.80
N PHE A 90 1.30 8.20 14.32
CA PHE A 90 2.35 8.59 13.39
C PHE A 90 3.60 9.06 14.12
N GLN A 91 4.75 8.42 13.83
CA GLN A 91 6.05 8.74 14.41
C GLN A 91 7.09 8.95 13.30
N ASN A 92 7.78 10.10 13.35
CA ASN A 92 8.89 10.42 12.44
C ASN A 92 10.22 10.27 13.19
N VAL A 93 11.12 9.46 12.67
CA VAL A 93 12.43 9.17 13.30
C VAL A 93 13.53 10.16 12.94
N GLN A 94 13.26 11.13 12.08
CA GLN A 94 14.19 12.18 11.67
C GLN A 94 15.56 11.64 11.20
N ASN A 95 15.54 10.54 10.44
CA ASN A 95 16.72 9.85 9.92
C ASN A 95 17.63 9.19 10.98
N ASP A 96 17.14 8.95 12.19
CA ASP A 96 17.86 8.21 13.22
C ASP A 96 17.36 6.77 13.33
N SER A 97 18.15 5.83 12.83
CA SER A 97 17.80 4.41 12.85
C SER A 97 17.70 3.80 14.26
N ALA A 98 18.39 4.37 15.27
CA ALA A 98 18.27 3.91 16.64
C ALA A 98 16.89 4.26 17.23
N THR A 99 16.35 5.41 16.84
CA THR A 99 14.99 5.84 17.20
C THR A 99 13.93 4.94 16.58
N CYS A 100 14.16 4.34 15.39
CA CYS A 100 13.25 3.36 14.79
C CYS A 100 12.96 2.19 15.74
N ALA A 101 13.99 1.63 16.38
CA ALA A 101 13.83 0.51 17.31
C ALA A 101 13.02 0.91 18.56
N THR A 102 13.23 2.12 19.07
CA THR A 102 12.47 2.64 20.22
C THR A 102 10.99 2.80 19.87
N ILE A 103 10.68 3.38 18.70
CA ILE A 103 9.31 3.57 18.21
C ILE A 103 8.64 2.22 17.96
N ALA A 104 9.33 1.28 17.29
CA ALA A 104 8.78 -0.05 17.03
C ALA A 104 8.44 -0.80 18.33
N ASN A 105 9.30 -0.75 19.35
CA ASN A 105 9.00 -1.30 20.67
C ASN A 105 7.84 -0.56 21.37
N GLY A 106 7.70 0.73 21.13
CA GLY A 106 6.56 1.53 21.60
C GLY A 106 5.23 1.02 21.03
N PHE A 107 5.18 0.77 19.72
CA PHE A 107 4.00 0.20 19.06
C PHE A 107 3.65 -1.21 19.57
N VAL A 108 4.67 -2.05 19.80
CA VAL A 108 4.44 -3.37 20.41
C VAL A 108 3.85 -3.24 21.81
N SER A 109 4.38 -2.32 22.62
CA SER A 109 3.87 -2.07 23.97
C SER A 109 2.45 -1.48 23.98
N ALA A 110 2.11 -0.70 22.98
CA ALA A 110 0.77 -0.14 22.78
C ALA A 110 -0.22 -1.15 22.19
N ASN A 111 0.24 -2.35 21.78
CA ASN A 111 -0.56 -3.38 21.12
C ASN A 111 -1.29 -2.84 19.89
N VAL A 112 -0.59 -2.16 19.00
CA VAL A 112 -1.18 -1.71 17.74
C VAL A 112 -1.56 -2.90 16.87
N ASP A 113 -2.59 -2.76 16.05
CA ASP A 113 -3.12 -3.84 15.21
C ASP A 113 -2.30 -4.05 13.93
N LEU A 114 -1.61 -3.01 13.47
CA LEU A 114 -0.75 -3.02 12.28
C LEU A 114 0.38 -2.00 12.45
N ILE A 115 1.55 -2.32 11.93
CA ILE A 115 2.67 -1.37 11.82
C ILE A 115 2.93 -1.09 10.34
N MET A 116 2.83 0.18 9.94
CA MET A 116 3.34 0.65 8.66
C MET A 116 4.77 1.16 8.84
N ALA A 117 5.72 0.51 8.21
CA ALA A 117 7.13 0.87 8.23
C ALA A 117 7.54 1.51 6.90
N ASN A 118 7.69 2.83 6.91
CA ASN A 118 7.99 3.63 5.72
C ASN A 118 9.50 3.88 5.64
N ALA A 119 10.17 3.13 4.80
CA ALA A 119 11.60 2.96 4.52
C ALA A 119 12.27 1.76 5.22
N THR A 120 13.35 1.28 4.60
CA THR A 120 14.06 0.06 5.02
C THR A 120 14.49 0.02 6.50
N PRO A 121 15.06 1.07 7.10
CA PRO A 121 15.45 1.04 8.52
C PRO A 121 14.25 0.87 9.45
N ALA A 122 13.13 1.51 9.15
CA ALA A 122 11.89 1.36 9.90
C ALA A 122 11.36 -0.08 9.81
N LEU A 123 11.38 -0.67 8.61
CA LEU A 123 10.95 -2.05 8.39
C LEU A 123 11.82 -3.05 9.16
N GLN A 124 13.13 -2.89 9.13
CA GLN A 124 14.06 -3.75 9.87
C GLN A 124 13.85 -3.65 11.38
N ALA A 125 13.62 -2.44 11.89
CA ALA A 125 13.33 -2.22 13.31
C ALA A 125 12.01 -2.86 13.73
N ALA A 126 10.95 -2.72 12.93
CA ALA A 126 9.66 -3.34 13.19
C ALA A 126 9.76 -4.87 13.19
N GLN A 127 10.44 -5.47 12.21
CA GLN A 127 10.68 -6.92 12.14
C GLN A 127 11.50 -7.46 13.32
N ALA A 128 12.42 -6.66 13.85
CA ALA A 128 13.19 -7.04 15.03
C ALA A 128 12.36 -6.93 16.33
N ALA A 129 11.38 -6.04 16.37
CA ALA A 129 10.56 -5.78 17.54
C ALA A 129 9.41 -6.76 17.74
N THR A 130 8.82 -7.29 16.65
CA THR A 130 7.66 -8.18 16.74
C THR A 130 7.62 -9.21 15.61
N ASN A 131 7.04 -10.38 15.94
CA ASN A 131 6.66 -11.42 14.97
C ASN A 131 5.14 -11.67 14.97
N GLU A 132 4.39 -10.95 15.80
CA GLU A 132 2.96 -11.16 16.01
C GLU A 132 2.13 -10.08 15.32
N ILE A 133 2.57 -8.82 15.41
CA ILE A 133 1.87 -7.69 14.77
C ILE A 133 2.21 -7.70 13.28
N PRO A 134 1.23 -7.66 12.38
CA PRO A 134 1.47 -7.54 10.95
C PRO A 134 2.21 -6.26 10.62
N ILE A 135 3.18 -6.35 9.69
CA ILE A 135 4.02 -5.22 9.28
C ILE A 135 3.84 -5.01 7.78
N LEU A 136 3.49 -3.79 7.40
CA LEU A 136 3.47 -3.32 6.02
C LEU A 136 4.69 -2.44 5.78
N GLY A 137 5.55 -2.83 4.83
CA GLY A 137 6.73 -2.05 4.43
C GLY A 137 6.53 -1.37 3.07
N THR A 138 7.03 -0.15 2.93
CA THR A 138 7.04 0.62 1.67
C THR A 138 8.45 1.05 1.31
#